data_85e87bb48b34c0288752ce26fab6be72
#
_entry.id   85e87bb48b34c0288752ce26fab6be72
#
_cell.length_a   1.000
_cell.length_b   1.000
_cell.length_c   1.000
_cell.angle_alpha   90.00
_cell.angle_beta   90.00
_cell.angle_gamma   90.00
#
_symmetry.space_group_name_H-M   'P 1'
#
loop_
_entity.id
_entity.type
_entity.pdbx_description
1 polymer ?
#
loop_
_entity_poly.entity_id
_entity_poly.type
_entity_poly.pdbx_seq_one_letter_code
_entity_poly.pdbx_strand_id
1 'polypeptide(L)'
;MQAVANANREGRVRHVFGIVADPFVAGIGLDRADPMKHPKHMVGQSTFLPVNDVFRLVKESLPGLRIVGTAWNPAEANSRAFVMAARETCRTLGITLLEANVDSTSAVVEAVNSVIARGAQAFWIPGDNVMMSTVPTTLETSRRAGIPVFTITPGKPDRGTFLDVGLDFVEVGRLAG
;
A
#
# COMPACT_ATOMS: atom_id res chain seq x y z
N MET A 1 3.42 -10.87 9.51
CA MET A 1 3.28 -10.66 10.97
C MET A 1 2.05 -11.34 11.56
N GLN A 2 0.86 -11.28 10.97
CA GLN A 2 -0.36 -11.95 11.44
C GLN A 2 -0.18 -13.46 11.70
N ALA A 3 0.46 -14.20 10.77
CA ALA A 3 0.73 -15.63 10.95
C ALA A 3 1.62 -15.92 12.18
N VAL A 4 2.64 -15.09 12.39
CA VAL A 4 3.54 -15.20 13.56
C VAL A 4 2.79 -14.93 14.85
N ALA A 5 1.97 -13.88 14.91
CA ALA A 5 1.16 -13.56 16.09
C ALA A 5 0.16 -14.68 16.40
N ASN A 6 -0.47 -15.25 15.37
CA ASN A 6 -1.39 -16.37 15.53
C ASN A 6 -0.71 -17.65 16.03
N ALA A 7 0.50 -17.95 15.52
CA ALA A 7 1.26 -19.13 15.94
C ALA A 7 1.83 -18.99 17.38
N ASN A 8 2.06 -17.77 17.84
CA ASN A 8 2.65 -17.47 19.15
C ASN A 8 1.67 -16.79 20.13
N ARG A 9 0.39 -17.16 20.11
CA ARG A 9 -0.63 -16.60 21.02
C ARG A 9 -0.30 -16.81 22.51
N GLU A 10 0.42 -17.88 22.83
CA GLU A 10 0.83 -18.20 24.18
C GLU A 10 2.08 -17.42 24.64
N GLY A 11 2.68 -16.61 23.76
CA GLY A 11 3.82 -15.76 24.10
C GLY A 11 5.12 -16.51 24.43
N ARG A 12 5.30 -17.72 23.88
CA ARG A 12 6.48 -18.56 24.14
C ARG A 12 7.77 -18.00 23.56
N VAL A 13 7.67 -17.21 22.48
CA VAL A 13 8.79 -16.61 21.78
C VAL A 13 8.66 -15.10 21.77
N ARG A 14 9.74 -14.39 22.05
CA ARG A 14 9.79 -12.92 21.93
C ARG A 14 9.97 -12.54 20.48
N HIS A 15 9.14 -11.59 19.99
CA HIS A 15 9.21 -11.06 18.65
C HIS A 15 9.49 -9.57 18.66
N VAL A 16 10.46 -9.15 17.86
CA VAL A 16 10.68 -7.75 17.49
C VAL A 16 10.31 -7.60 16.04
N PHE A 17 9.43 -6.63 15.69
CA PHE A 17 9.05 -6.36 14.31
C PHE A 17 9.55 -4.98 13.87
N GLY A 18 10.13 -4.91 12.67
CA GLY A 18 10.69 -3.68 12.11
C GLY A 18 9.96 -3.16 10.88
N ILE A 19 9.33 -4.04 10.08
CA ILE A 19 8.68 -3.66 8.83
C ILE A 19 7.25 -4.21 8.83
N VAL A 20 6.38 -3.50 9.56
CA VAL A 20 4.93 -3.80 9.60
C VAL A 20 4.20 -2.50 9.32
N ALA A 21 3.44 -2.46 8.24
CA ALA A 21 2.75 -1.26 7.79
C ALA A 21 1.82 -0.68 8.86
N ASP A 22 0.91 -1.47 9.37
CA ASP A 22 0.03 -1.10 10.48
C ASP A 22 -0.10 -2.29 11.45
N PRO A 23 0.60 -2.27 12.58
CA PRO A 23 0.56 -3.36 13.56
C PRO A 23 -0.81 -3.49 14.24
N PHE A 24 -1.62 -2.43 14.26
CA PHE A 24 -2.97 -2.45 14.82
C PHE A 24 -3.93 -3.21 13.90
N VAL A 25 -3.89 -2.91 12.60
CA VAL A 25 -4.67 -3.63 11.57
C VAL A 25 -4.18 -5.07 11.41
N ALA A 26 -2.89 -5.32 11.64
CA ALA A 26 -2.32 -6.67 11.62
C ALA A 26 -2.85 -7.58 12.75
N GLY A 27 -3.59 -7.04 13.71
CA GLY A 27 -4.21 -7.84 14.76
C GLY A 27 -3.22 -8.53 15.71
N ILE A 28 -2.09 -7.87 15.99
CA ILE A 28 -1.02 -8.41 16.85
C ILE A 28 -1.19 -8.05 18.33
N GLY A 29 -2.39 -7.62 18.74
CA GLY A 29 -2.73 -7.34 20.12
C GLY A 29 -2.30 -5.97 20.64
N LEU A 30 -1.97 -5.03 19.74
CA LEU A 30 -1.67 -3.64 20.12
C LEU A 30 -2.95 -2.81 20.28
N ASP A 31 -2.94 -1.87 21.22
CA ASP A 31 -3.98 -0.88 21.41
C ASP A 31 -3.58 0.43 20.70
N ARG A 32 -4.43 0.91 19.76
CA ARG A 32 -4.16 2.17 19.04
C ARG A 32 -4.25 3.39 19.94
N ALA A 33 -5.09 3.36 20.98
CA ALA A 33 -5.23 4.45 21.94
C ALA A 33 -4.07 4.52 22.95
N ASP A 34 -3.45 3.36 23.22
CA ASP A 34 -2.29 3.25 24.11
C ASP A 34 -1.27 2.26 23.52
N PRO A 35 -0.34 2.74 22.68
CA PRO A 35 0.67 1.87 22.06
C PRO A 35 1.59 1.14 23.05
N MET A 36 1.67 1.60 24.29
CA MET A 36 2.43 0.91 25.36
C MET A 36 1.68 -0.30 25.91
N LYS A 37 0.39 -0.42 25.64
CA LYS A 37 -0.43 -1.57 25.99
C LYS A 37 -0.33 -2.64 24.90
N HIS A 38 0.62 -3.52 25.03
CA HIS A 38 0.92 -4.57 24.07
C HIS A 38 1.28 -5.89 24.75
N PRO A 39 1.18 -7.03 24.04
CA PRO A 39 1.66 -8.30 24.57
C PRO A 39 3.15 -8.24 24.92
N LYS A 40 3.54 -8.70 26.11
CA LYS A 40 4.93 -8.63 26.61
C LYS A 40 5.96 -9.29 25.69
N HIS A 41 5.53 -10.18 24.82
CA HIS A 41 6.37 -10.92 23.88
C HIS A 41 6.43 -10.29 22.47
N MET A 42 5.79 -9.12 22.25
CA MET A 42 5.76 -8.46 20.94
C MET A 42 6.05 -6.98 21.08
N VAL A 43 7.11 -6.52 20.43
CA VAL A 43 7.51 -5.10 20.38
C VAL A 43 8.05 -4.78 18.99
N GLY A 44 7.94 -3.53 18.56
CA GLY A 44 8.52 -3.10 17.29
C GLY A 44 8.02 -1.76 16.80
N GLN A 45 8.42 -1.42 15.60
CA GLN A 45 8.14 -0.15 14.95
C GLN A 45 7.23 -0.33 13.73
N SER A 46 6.22 0.53 13.62
CA SER A 46 5.40 0.66 12.41
C SER A 46 6.17 1.36 11.30
N THR A 47 5.97 0.91 10.07
CA THR A 47 6.54 1.49 8.84
C THR A 47 5.43 1.82 7.85
N PHE A 48 4.47 2.63 8.28
CA PHE A 48 3.37 3.04 7.40
C PHE A 48 3.90 3.90 6.26
N LEU A 49 3.58 3.50 5.03
CA LEU A 49 4.04 4.20 3.83
C LEU A 49 3.27 5.52 3.62
N PRO A 50 3.87 6.52 2.94
CA PRO A 50 3.35 7.89 2.85
C PRO A 50 2.21 8.02 1.84
N VAL A 51 1.10 7.31 2.05
CA VAL A 51 -0.07 7.32 1.16
C VAL A 51 -0.61 8.73 0.94
N ASN A 52 -0.75 9.52 2.01
CA ASN A 52 -1.30 10.86 1.93
C ASN A 52 -0.42 11.80 1.09
N ASP A 53 0.90 11.67 1.25
CA ASP A 53 1.85 12.54 0.57
C ASP A 53 1.91 12.24 -0.92
N VAL A 54 1.94 10.95 -1.31
CA VAL A 54 1.96 10.59 -2.73
C VAL A 54 0.71 11.05 -3.46
N PHE A 55 -0.48 10.90 -2.88
CA PHE A 55 -1.72 11.37 -3.49
C PHE A 55 -1.77 12.90 -3.63
N ARG A 56 -1.25 13.63 -2.64
CA ARG A 56 -1.13 15.10 -2.69
C ARG A 56 -0.20 15.53 -3.82
N LEU A 57 1.01 14.97 -3.87
CA LEU A 57 1.99 15.26 -4.91
C LEU A 57 1.48 14.95 -6.32
N VAL A 58 0.80 13.83 -6.50
CA VAL A 58 0.20 13.47 -7.79
C VAL A 58 -0.91 14.46 -8.15
N LYS A 59 -1.75 14.88 -7.20
CA LYS A 59 -2.80 15.88 -7.42
C LYS A 59 -2.23 17.25 -7.81
N GLU A 60 -1.12 17.66 -7.18
CA GLU A 60 -0.41 18.90 -7.51
C GLU A 60 0.22 18.83 -8.91
N SER A 61 0.79 17.67 -9.26
CA SER A 61 1.42 17.45 -10.58
C SER A 61 0.39 17.29 -11.70
N LEU A 62 -0.81 16.85 -11.39
CA LEU A 62 -1.93 16.64 -12.32
C LEU A 62 -3.17 17.38 -11.82
N PRO A 63 -3.25 18.72 -12.00
CA PRO A 63 -4.34 19.53 -11.42
C PRO A 63 -5.75 19.11 -11.88
N GLY A 64 -5.88 18.50 -13.06
CA GLY A 64 -7.12 17.96 -13.59
C GLY A 64 -7.54 16.60 -13.06
N LEU A 65 -6.71 15.96 -12.20
CA LEU A 65 -6.97 14.62 -11.69
C LEU A 65 -8.22 14.60 -10.78
N ARG A 66 -9.19 13.75 -11.15
CA ARG A 66 -10.44 13.55 -10.40
C ARG A 66 -10.71 12.08 -10.10
N ILE A 67 -10.14 11.17 -10.87
CA ILE A 67 -10.43 9.73 -10.78
C ILE A 67 -9.10 8.97 -10.78
N VAL A 68 -8.84 8.23 -9.73
CA VAL A 68 -7.68 7.32 -9.59
C VAL A 68 -8.19 5.89 -9.54
N GLY A 69 -7.60 5.00 -10.34
CA GLY A 69 -7.82 3.57 -10.29
C GLY A 69 -6.80 2.88 -9.41
N THR A 70 -7.20 1.81 -8.75
CA THR A 70 -6.30 0.89 -8.04
C THR A 70 -6.81 -0.53 -8.11
N ALA A 71 -5.90 -1.49 -8.07
CA ALA A 71 -6.20 -2.88 -7.79
C ALA A 71 -5.43 -3.30 -6.53
N TRP A 72 -6.03 -4.15 -5.71
CA TRP A 72 -5.44 -4.50 -4.43
C TRP A 72 -5.96 -5.83 -3.86
N ASN A 73 -5.14 -6.47 -3.03
CA ASN A 73 -5.51 -7.74 -2.38
C ASN A 73 -6.13 -7.50 -1.00
N PRO A 74 -7.46 -7.71 -0.83
CA PRO A 74 -8.14 -7.51 0.45
C PRO A 74 -7.76 -8.53 1.53
N ALA A 75 -7.11 -9.63 1.19
CA ALA A 75 -6.63 -10.60 2.17
C ALA A 75 -5.38 -10.12 2.92
N GLU A 76 -4.63 -9.17 2.36
CA GLU A 76 -3.42 -8.62 2.98
C GLU A 76 -3.72 -7.44 3.91
N ALA A 77 -3.24 -7.50 5.16
CA ALA A 77 -3.49 -6.46 6.17
C ALA A 77 -2.88 -5.09 5.80
N ASN A 78 -1.66 -5.10 5.22
CA ASN A 78 -1.00 -3.89 4.72
C ASN A 78 -1.80 -3.24 3.59
N SER A 79 -2.30 -4.03 2.65
CA SER A 79 -3.13 -3.55 1.55
C SER A 79 -4.40 -2.86 2.07
N ARG A 80 -5.11 -3.50 3.00
CA ARG A 80 -6.28 -2.88 3.66
C ARG A 80 -5.94 -1.56 4.34
N ALA A 81 -4.84 -1.51 5.08
CA ALA A 81 -4.42 -0.30 5.79
C ALA A 81 -4.12 0.86 4.81
N PHE A 82 -3.39 0.59 3.73
CA PHE A 82 -3.07 1.58 2.72
C PHE A 82 -4.31 2.05 1.95
N VAL A 83 -5.20 1.14 1.56
CA VAL A 83 -6.43 1.50 0.84
C VAL A 83 -7.38 2.30 1.73
N MET A 84 -7.48 2.00 3.02
CA MET A 84 -8.25 2.82 3.97
C MET A 84 -7.70 4.26 4.04
N ALA A 85 -6.38 4.43 4.14
CA ALA A 85 -5.75 5.75 4.11
C ALA A 85 -5.97 6.46 2.77
N ALA A 86 -5.87 5.74 1.64
CA ALA A 86 -6.11 6.30 0.31
C ALA A 86 -7.55 6.77 0.13
N ARG A 87 -8.55 6.03 0.61
CA ARG A 87 -9.97 6.45 0.58
C ARG A 87 -10.18 7.78 1.29
N GLU A 88 -9.62 7.92 2.49
CA GLU A 88 -9.75 9.16 3.28
C GLU A 88 -9.00 10.32 2.60
N THR A 89 -7.79 10.08 2.10
CA THR A 89 -7.02 11.09 1.36
C THR A 89 -7.74 11.52 0.09
N CYS A 90 -8.25 10.58 -0.70
CA CYS A 90 -9.01 10.87 -1.91
C CYS A 90 -10.26 11.71 -1.61
N ARG A 91 -10.99 11.37 -0.54
CA ARG A 91 -12.16 12.14 -0.09
C ARG A 91 -11.77 13.60 0.21
N THR A 92 -10.66 13.82 0.91
CA THR A 92 -10.17 15.15 1.26
C THR A 92 -9.70 15.94 0.03
N LEU A 93 -9.10 15.27 -0.96
CA LEU A 93 -8.57 15.89 -2.18
C LEU A 93 -9.61 16.03 -3.31
N GLY A 94 -10.86 15.60 -3.10
CA GLY A 94 -11.90 15.60 -4.13
C GLY A 94 -11.59 14.62 -5.27
N ILE A 95 -10.96 13.48 -4.95
CA ILE A 95 -10.62 12.41 -5.91
C ILE A 95 -11.58 11.24 -5.69
N THR A 96 -12.11 10.69 -6.76
CA THR A 96 -12.81 9.40 -6.73
C THR A 96 -11.80 8.27 -6.85
N LEU A 97 -11.76 7.35 -5.88
CA LEU A 97 -10.94 6.15 -5.94
C LEU A 97 -11.78 5.00 -6.50
N LEU A 98 -11.41 4.52 -7.69
CA LEU A 98 -12.00 3.32 -8.29
C LEU A 98 -11.17 2.10 -7.90
N GLU A 99 -11.81 1.13 -7.30
CA GLU A 99 -11.14 -0.05 -6.76
C GLU A 99 -11.55 -1.31 -7.52
N ALA A 100 -10.58 -2.22 -7.68
CA ALA A 100 -10.78 -3.61 -8.10
C ALA A 100 -10.03 -4.54 -7.13
N ASN A 101 -10.65 -5.65 -6.77
CA ASN A 101 -10.02 -6.65 -5.91
C ASN A 101 -9.26 -7.66 -6.77
N VAL A 102 -8.07 -8.03 -6.29
CA VAL A 102 -7.24 -9.09 -6.90
C VAL A 102 -6.77 -10.05 -5.80
N ASP A 103 -6.86 -11.33 -6.07
CA ASP A 103 -6.36 -12.40 -5.20
C ASP A 103 -5.15 -13.13 -5.79
N SER A 104 -4.90 -12.91 -7.08
CA SER A 104 -3.86 -13.57 -7.84
C SER A 104 -3.25 -12.66 -8.90
N THR A 105 -2.04 -12.97 -9.32
CA THR A 105 -1.33 -12.22 -10.38
C THR A 105 -2.02 -12.30 -11.74
N SER A 106 -2.73 -13.39 -12.02
CA SER A 106 -3.47 -13.59 -13.26
C SER A 106 -4.68 -12.67 -13.41
N ALA A 107 -5.27 -12.21 -12.30
CA ALA A 107 -6.42 -11.30 -12.32
C ALA A 107 -6.03 -9.82 -12.52
N VAL A 108 -4.76 -9.46 -12.40
CA VAL A 108 -4.32 -8.06 -12.36
C VAL A 108 -4.61 -7.31 -13.65
N VAL A 109 -4.36 -7.90 -14.83
CA VAL A 109 -4.61 -7.23 -16.12
C VAL A 109 -6.07 -6.85 -16.28
N GLU A 110 -6.98 -7.77 -15.94
CA GLU A 110 -8.42 -7.54 -15.99
C GLU A 110 -8.85 -6.45 -15.01
N ALA A 111 -8.33 -6.49 -13.77
CA ALA A 111 -8.61 -5.50 -12.75
C ALA A 111 -8.14 -4.09 -13.15
N VAL A 112 -6.94 -3.96 -13.72
CA VAL A 112 -6.41 -2.69 -14.23
C VAL A 112 -7.28 -2.16 -15.35
N ASN A 113 -7.60 -3.01 -16.36
CA ASN A 113 -8.46 -2.63 -17.47
C ASN A 113 -9.87 -2.22 -17.01
N SER A 114 -10.42 -2.90 -16.01
CA SER A 114 -11.74 -2.57 -15.44
C SER A 114 -11.79 -1.16 -14.87
N VAL A 115 -10.80 -0.72 -14.10
CA VAL A 115 -10.80 0.64 -13.55
C VAL A 115 -10.49 1.69 -14.62
N ILE A 116 -9.66 1.36 -15.61
CA ILE A 116 -9.41 2.23 -16.78
C ILE A 116 -10.70 2.45 -17.58
N ALA A 117 -11.43 1.40 -17.88
CA ALA A 117 -12.71 1.48 -18.60
C ALA A 117 -13.77 2.30 -17.86
N ARG A 118 -13.67 2.39 -16.52
CA ARG A 118 -14.52 3.22 -15.66
C ARG A 118 -14.04 4.68 -15.58
N GLY A 119 -13.01 5.06 -16.33
CA GLY A 119 -12.52 6.43 -16.46
C GLY A 119 -11.39 6.82 -15.52
N ALA A 120 -10.61 5.89 -15.00
CA ALA A 120 -9.41 6.22 -14.24
C ALA A 120 -8.44 7.06 -15.08
N GLN A 121 -7.98 8.17 -14.52
CA GLN A 121 -7.05 9.12 -15.15
C GLN A 121 -5.60 8.88 -14.73
N ALA A 122 -5.41 8.18 -13.63
CA ALA A 122 -4.13 7.69 -13.13
C ALA A 122 -4.34 6.36 -12.41
N PHE A 123 -3.31 5.54 -12.30
CA PHE A 123 -3.37 4.28 -11.60
C PHE A 123 -2.40 4.27 -10.41
N TRP A 124 -2.91 3.92 -9.24
CA TRP A 124 -2.12 3.76 -8.03
C TRP A 124 -1.82 2.29 -7.74
N ILE A 125 -0.53 1.97 -7.54
CA ILE A 125 -0.10 0.64 -7.07
C ILE A 125 0.10 0.71 -5.56
N PRO A 126 -0.74 0.03 -4.75
CA PRO A 126 -0.49 -0.17 -3.33
C PRO A 126 0.65 -1.17 -3.11
N GLY A 127 1.21 -1.18 -1.93
CA GLY A 127 2.37 -2.02 -1.60
C GLY A 127 2.03 -3.46 -1.19
N ASP A 128 1.03 -4.11 -1.80
CA ASP A 128 0.74 -5.53 -1.54
C ASP A 128 1.53 -6.49 -2.45
N ASN A 129 1.64 -7.75 -2.03
CA ASN A 129 2.49 -8.71 -2.73
C ASN A 129 2.02 -9.02 -4.14
N VAL A 130 0.71 -9.10 -4.39
CA VAL A 130 0.14 -9.38 -5.71
C VAL A 130 0.48 -8.25 -6.67
N MET A 131 0.20 -7.01 -6.29
CA MET A 131 0.45 -5.83 -7.12
C MET A 131 1.94 -5.58 -7.32
N MET A 132 2.77 -5.76 -6.29
CA MET A 132 4.21 -5.58 -6.37
C MET A 132 4.89 -6.58 -7.30
N SER A 133 4.41 -7.82 -7.35
CA SER A 133 4.93 -8.84 -8.28
C SER A 133 4.52 -8.61 -9.73
N THR A 134 3.50 -7.78 -9.98
CA THR A 134 2.93 -7.51 -11.31
C THR A 134 3.17 -6.08 -11.79
N VAL A 135 4.07 -5.33 -11.16
CA VAL A 135 4.37 -3.94 -11.55
C VAL A 135 4.67 -3.79 -13.05
N PRO A 136 5.53 -4.62 -13.69
CA PRO A 136 5.80 -4.46 -15.12
C PRO A 136 4.53 -4.61 -15.98
N THR A 137 3.68 -5.56 -15.66
CA THR A 137 2.42 -5.80 -16.37
C THR A 137 1.43 -4.65 -16.16
N THR A 138 1.32 -4.14 -14.94
CA THR A 138 0.48 -2.97 -14.60
C THR A 138 0.94 -1.73 -15.36
N LEU A 139 2.25 -1.46 -15.40
CA LEU A 139 2.83 -0.34 -16.14
C LEU A 139 2.55 -0.45 -17.63
N GLU A 140 2.74 -1.62 -18.24
CA GLU A 140 2.49 -1.82 -19.66
C GLU A 140 1.01 -1.64 -20.01
N THR A 141 0.10 -2.17 -19.19
CA THR A 141 -1.35 -2.02 -19.39
C THR A 141 -1.78 -0.55 -19.30
N SER A 142 -1.30 0.15 -18.29
CA SER A 142 -1.60 1.57 -18.08
C SER A 142 -0.99 2.46 -19.16
N ARG A 143 0.25 2.16 -19.62
CA ARG A 143 0.92 2.87 -20.70
C ARG A 143 0.14 2.78 -22.02
N ARG A 144 -0.40 1.60 -22.34
CA ARG A 144 -1.25 1.42 -23.54
C ARG A 144 -2.51 2.27 -23.50
N ALA A 145 -3.03 2.52 -22.31
CA ALA A 145 -4.20 3.38 -22.09
C ALA A 145 -3.82 4.87 -21.93
N GLY A 146 -2.54 5.22 -21.95
CA GLY A 146 -2.06 6.61 -21.82
C GLY A 146 -2.25 7.20 -20.43
N ILE A 147 -2.38 6.38 -19.37
CA ILE A 147 -2.55 6.86 -17.99
C ILE A 147 -1.27 6.70 -17.17
N PRO A 148 -0.89 7.71 -16.35
CA PRO A 148 0.28 7.63 -15.48
C PRO A 148 0.05 6.66 -14.32
N VAL A 149 1.14 6.01 -13.88
CA VAL A 149 1.15 5.10 -12.74
C VAL A 149 2.01 5.67 -11.63
N PHE A 150 1.54 5.61 -10.40
CA PHE A 150 2.29 6.02 -9.21
C PHE A 150 2.20 4.98 -8.09
N THR A 151 3.17 5.00 -7.18
CA THR A 151 3.25 4.01 -6.09
C THR A 151 3.79 4.63 -4.80
N ILE A 152 3.50 3.96 -3.68
CA ILE A 152 4.06 4.25 -2.36
C ILE A 152 5.29 3.40 -2.04
N THR A 153 5.77 2.62 -2.99
CA THR A 153 6.94 1.75 -2.80
C THR A 153 8.05 2.24 -3.71
N PRO A 154 9.18 2.72 -3.17
CA PRO A 154 10.27 3.24 -3.98
C PRO A 154 10.79 2.16 -4.93
N GLY A 155 10.96 2.55 -6.17
CA GLY A 155 11.50 1.72 -7.24
C GLY A 155 12.84 2.23 -7.74
N LYS A 156 13.35 1.58 -8.78
CA LYS A 156 14.47 2.14 -9.55
C LYS A 156 13.97 3.34 -10.36
N PRO A 157 14.78 4.39 -10.56
CA PRO A 157 14.37 5.61 -11.28
C PRO A 157 13.84 5.37 -12.69
N ASP A 158 14.27 4.29 -13.34
CA ASP A 158 13.92 3.89 -14.70
C ASP A 158 12.74 2.90 -14.81
N ARG A 159 12.03 2.66 -13.70
CA ARG A 159 10.90 1.71 -13.67
C ARG A 159 9.78 2.07 -14.62
N GLY A 160 9.62 3.37 -14.96
CA GLY A 160 8.56 3.85 -15.83
C GLY A 160 7.29 4.31 -15.10
N THR A 161 7.33 4.44 -13.78
CA THR A 161 6.31 5.10 -12.98
C THR A 161 6.37 6.62 -13.17
N PHE A 162 5.23 7.29 -13.06
CA PHE A 162 5.15 8.75 -13.05
C PHE A 162 5.72 9.34 -11.75
N LEU A 163 5.43 8.70 -10.63
CA LEU A 163 5.90 9.11 -9.31
C LEU A 163 6.01 7.90 -8.38
N ASP A 164 7.15 7.79 -7.69
CA ASP A 164 7.36 6.84 -6.59
C ASP A 164 7.70 7.62 -5.33
N VAL A 165 6.92 7.42 -4.27
CA VAL A 165 7.20 8.01 -2.94
C VAL A 165 7.15 6.90 -1.91
N GLY A 166 8.20 6.74 -1.13
CA GLY A 166 8.24 5.68 -0.14
C GLY A 166 9.36 5.88 0.87
N LEU A 167 9.57 4.87 1.71
CA LEU A 167 10.61 4.87 2.72
C LEU A 167 11.89 4.23 2.19
N ASP A 168 13.02 4.74 2.64
CA ASP A 168 14.30 4.05 2.49
C ASP A 168 14.34 2.88 3.50
N PHE A 169 14.11 1.67 2.99
CA PHE A 169 14.08 0.47 3.84
C PHE A 169 15.43 0.11 4.46
N VAL A 170 16.55 0.58 3.90
CA VAL A 170 17.86 0.41 4.53
C VAL A 170 17.95 1.28 5.77
N GLU A 171 17.51 2.55 5.66
CA GLU A 171 17.48 3.46 6.81
C GLU A 171 16.46 3.02 7.86
N VAL A 172 15.29 2.56 7.44
CA VAL A 172 14.31 1.94 8.37
C VAL A 172 14.91 0.75 9.11
N GLY A 173 15.66 -0.11 8.41
CA GLY A 173 16.35 -1.24 9.05
C GLY A 173 17.41 -0.79 10.06
N ARG A 174 18.16 0.27 9.77
CA ARG A 174 19.16 0.85 10.70
C ARG A 174 18.52 1.44 11.95
N LEU A 175 17.33 2.03 11.82
CA LEU A 175 16.58 2.58 12.96
C LEU A 175 15.90 1.52 13.81
N ALA A 176 15.61 0.35 13.24
CA ALA A 176 14.93 -0.74 13.93
C ALA A 176 15.90 -1.72 14.67
N GLY A 177 17.18 -1.70 14.37
CA GLY A 177 18.21 -2.59 14.93
C GLY A 177 19.37 -1.90 15.50
#